data_394a80f82f5c7e92f534fb001e504a21
#
_entry.id   394a80f82f5c7e92f534fb001e504a21
#
_cell.length_a   1.000
_cell.length_b   1.000
_cell.length_c   1.000
_cell.angle_alpha   90.00
_cell.angle_beta   90.00
_cell.angle_gamma   90.00
#
_symmetry.space_group_name_H-M   'P 1'
#
loop_
_entity.id
_entity.type
_entity.pdbx_description
1 polymer ?
#
loop_
_entity_poly.entity_id
_entity_poly.type
_entity_poly.pdbx_seq_one_letter_code
_entity_poly.pdbx_strand_id
1 'polypeptide(L)'
;MAKRIDGKAIAAQIKQELKEQVQQLAKDNITVTLAVIQVGQDPASCVYVRNKQRTCEELGIHSLSYELEETTSEEKLLSLIQELNAREDVDGILVQLPLPGHINEKDVLNAIDPAKDVDGFHPYNVGALSCGEEGFVPGTPAGIIELLKRSDIRIDGKECVVIGRSNIVGKPIAQLLLAENGTVTICLLYTSDAADDLTRV
;
A
#
# COMPACT_ATOMS: atom_id res chain seq x y z
N MET A 1 10.77 -24.32 -19.29
CA MET A 1 11.59 -23.90 -18.15
C MET A 1 10.79 -22.90 -17.33
N ALA A 2 10.90 -22.92 -16.00
CA ALA A 2 10.24 -21.92 -15.15
C ALA A 2 10.88 -20.52 -15.37
N LYS A 3 10.06 -19.49 -15.53
CA LYS A 3 10.52 -18.09 -15.61
C LYS A 3 10.61 -17.53 -14.19
N ARG A 4 11.77 -17.05 -13.80
CA ARG A 4 11.95 -16.38 -12.50
C ARG A 4 11.53 -14.92 -12.61
N ILE A 5 10.65 -14.47 -11.73
CA ILE A 5 10.31 -13.05 -11.58
C ILE A 5 11.42 -12.38 -10.76
N ASP A 6 12.13 -11.40 -11.34
CA ASP A 6 13.15 -10.62 -10.64
C ASP A 6 12.52 -9.34 -10.07
N GLY A 7 11.91 -9.48 -8.88
CA GLY A 7 11.27 -8.36 -8.20
C GLY A 7 12.23 -7.21 -7.87
N LYS A 8 13.53 -7.50 -7.67
CA LYS A 8 14.53 -6.47 -7.38
C LYS A 8 14.83 -5.61 -8.62
N ALA A 9 14.97 -6.23 -9.78
CA ALA A 9 15.17 -5.52 -11.04
C ALA A 9 13.95 -4.68 -11.40
N ILE A 10 12.74 -5.25 -11.25
CA ILE A 10 11.47 -4.54 -11.52
C ILE A 10 11.31 -3.34 -10.56
N ALA A 11 11.58 -3.52 -9.28
CA ALA A 11 11.51 -2.42 -8.32
C ALA A 11 12.52 -1.30 -8.64
N ALA A 12 13.71 -1.63 -9.11
CA ALA A 12 14.71 -0.63 -9.54
C ALA A 12 14.23 0.16 -10.77
N GLN A 13 13.60 -0.51 -11.73
CA GLN A 13 13.01 0.12 -12.90
C GLN A 13 11.88 1.09 -12.51
N ILE A 14 10.93 0.65 -11.66
CA ILE A 14 9.83 1.48 -11.17
C ILE A 14 10.37 2.71 -10.43
N LYS A 15 11.38 2.54 -9.58
CA LYS A 15 12.03 3.66 -8.89
C LYS A 15 12.63 4.67 -9.85
N GLN A 16 13.25 4.22 -10.92
CA GLN A 16 13.82 5.13 -11.94
C GLN A 16 12.71 5.93 -12.66
N GLU A 17 11.64 5.26 -13.06
CA GLU A 17 10.47 5.89 -13.69
C GLU A 17 9.81 6.93 -12.76
N LEU A 18 9.61 6.59 -11.48
CA LEU A 18 9.07 7.52 -10.48
C LEU A 18 9.99 8.72 -10.25
N LYS A 19 11.31 8.50 -10.18
CA LYS A 19 12.27 9.57 -10.02
C LYS A 19 12.20 10.58 -11.17
N GLU A 20 12.05 10.13 -12.40
CA GLU A 20 11.89 10.99 -13.57
C GLU A 20 10.57 11.81 -13.49
N GLN A 21 9.48 11.18 -13.04
CA GLN A 21 8.20 11.87 -12.83
C GLN A 21 8.30 12.94 -11.75
N VAL A 22 8.90 12.64 -10.59
CA VAL A 22 9.12 13.60 -9.50
C VAL A 22 10.00 14.76 -9.96
N GLN A 23 11.05 14.48 -10.72
CA GLN A 23 11.91 15.53 -11.30
C GLN A 23 11.16 16.42 -12.30
N GLN A 24 10.20 15.87 -13.04
CA GLN A 24 9.37 16.67 -13.92
C GLN A 24 8.45 17.62 -13.13
N LEU A 25 7.78 17.12 -12.09
CA LEU A 25 6.97 17.95 -11.19
C LEU A 25 7.78 19.07 -10.53
N ALA A 26 9.01 18.76 -10.12
CA ALA A 26 9.92 19.75 -9.53
C ALA A 26 10.28 20.91 -10.49
N LYS A 27 10.31 20.69 -11.81
CA LYS A 27 10.50 21.77 -12.81
C LYS A 27 9.31 22.73 -12.85
N ASP A 28 8.13 22.23 -12.51
CA ASP A 28 6.90 23.01 -12.41
C ASP A 28 6.70 23.61 -11.00
N ASN A 29 7.77 23.59 -10.17
CA ASN A 29 7.79 24.02 -8.76
C ASN A 29 6.81 23.24 -7.86
N ILE A 30 6.47 22.00 -8.21
CA ILE A 30 5.66 21.11 -7.40
C ILE A 30 6.58 20.20 -6.59
N THR A 31 6.45 20.25 -5.27
CA THR A 31 7.16 19.36 -4.35
C THR A 31 6.20 18.30 -3.84
N VAL A 32 6.49 17.03 -4.13
CA VAL A 32 5.68 15.92 -3.61
C VAL A 32 6.08 15.63 -2.17
N THR A 33 5.10 15.64 -1.26
CA THR A 33 5.33 15.46 0.19
C THR A 33 4.51 14.31 0.76
N LEU A 34 5.18 13.39 1.42
CA LEU A 34 4.58 12.25 2.13
C LEU A 34 4.77 12.41 3.63
N ALA A 35 3.68 12.46 4.39
CA ALA A 35 3.70 12.37 5.85
C ALA A 35 3.62 10.90 6.28
N VAL A 36 4.59 10.46 7.05
CA VAL A 36 4.65 9.09 7.62
C VAL A 36 4.54 9.19 9.13
N ILE A 37 3.52 8.55 9.69
CA ILE A 37 3.26 8.53 11.13
C ILE A 37 3.54 7.12 11.66
N GLN A 38 4.35 7.02 12.70
CA GLN A 38 4.60 5.80 13.45
C GLN A 38 4.29 6.01 14.92
N VAL A 39 3.57 5.08 15.54
CA VAL A 39 3.28 5.09 16.99
C VAL A 39 3.96 3.90 17.63
N GLY A 40 4.82 4.18 18.62
CA GLY A 40 5.66 3.16 19.27
C GLY A 40 6.90 2.79 18.45
N GLN A 41 7.62 1.78 18.93
CA GLN A 41 8.92 1.37 18.38
C GLN A 41 8.95 -0.13 18.04
N ASP A 42 7.88 -0.64 17.39
CA ASP A 42 7.93 -2.01 16.87
C ASP A 42 9.12 -2.17 15.90
N PRO A 43 10.03 -3.15 16.13
CA PRO A 43 11.27 -3.28 15.36
C PRO A 43 11.02 -3.46 13.85
N ALA A 44 9.97 -4.20 13.46
CA ALA A 44 9.64 -4.40 12.07
C ALA A 44 9.15 -3.10 11.42
N SER A 45 8.25 -2.38 12.10
CA SER A 45 7.73 -1.09 11.66
C SER A 45 8.84 -0.05 11.49
N CYS A 46 9.80 0.02 12.42
CA CYS A 46 10.96 0.91 12.32
C CYS A 46 11.81 0.65 11.06
N VAL A 47 12.00 -0.61 10.70
CA VAL A 47 12.73 -0.97 9.46
C VAL A 47 11.96 -0.52 8.23
N TYR A 48 10.64 -0.73 8.20
CA TYR A 48 9.79 -0.33 7.07
C TYR A 48 9.75 1.18 6.90
N VAL A 49 9.54 1.93 7.98
CA VAL A 49 9.53 3.41 7.96
C VAL A 49 10.86 3.97 7.47
N ARG A 50 11.98 3.47 8.00
CA ARG A 50 13.33 3.89 7.56
C ARG A 50 13.57 3.60 6.08
N ASN A 51 13.13 2.44 5.59
CA ASN A 51 13.25 2.10 4.16
C ASN A 51 12.37 3.00 3.29
N LYS A 52 11.16 3.37 3.74
CA LYS A 52 10.27 4.32 3.05
C LYS A 52 10.92 5.69 2.97
N GLN A 53 11.43 6.22 4.08
CA GLN A 53 12.12 7.51 4.14
C GLN A 53 13.31 7.56 3.17
N ARG A 54 14.20 6.56 3.23
CA ARG A 54 15.33 6.46 2.31
C ARG A 54 14.88 6.41 0.85
N THR A 55 13.81 5.68 0.55
CA THR A 55 13.28 5.60 -0.82
C THR A 55 12.70 6.95 -1.25
N CYS A 56 11.99 7.67 -0.39
CA CYS A 56 11.52 9.03 -0.67
C CYS A 56 12.70 9.96 -1.00
N GLU A 57 13.77 9.95 -0.21
CA GLU A 57 14.99 10.73 -0.45
C GLU A 57 15.63 10.39 -1.80
N GLU A 58 15.77 9.07 -2.12
CA GLU A 58 16.31 8.60 -3.40
C GLU A 58 15.49 9.09 -4.61
N LEU A 59 14.18 9.23 -4.45
CA LEU A 59 13.25 9.67 -5.49
C LEU A 59 13.07 11.19 -5.56
N GLY A 60 13.49 11.93 -4.55
CA GLY A 60 13.26 13.38 -4.44
C GLY A 60 11.89 13.74 -3.87
N ILE A 61 11.23 12.81 -3.19
CA ILE A 61 9.98 13.03 -2.44
C ILE A 61 10.32 13.56 -1.05
N HIS A 62 9.70 14.67 -0.65
CA HIS A 62 9.85 15.19 0.70
C HIS A 62 9.10 14.30 1.70
N SER A 63 9.83 13.76 2.69
CA SER A 63 9.23 12.88 3.72
C SER A 63 9.17 13.61 5.05
N LEU A 64 7.96 13.81 5.56
CA LEU A 64 7.70 14.28 6.92
C LEU A 64 7.51 13.07 7.83
N SER A 65 8.37 12.90 8.83
CA SER A 65 8.29 11.77 9.76
C SER A 65 7.79 12.22 11.12
N TYR A 66 6.77 11.53 11.60
CA TYR A 66 6.18 11.74 12.92
C TYR A 66 6.32 10.45 13.73
N GLU A 67 7.32 10.44 14.61
CA GLU A 67 7.58 9.33 15.55
C GLU A 67 6.91 9.66 16.87
N LEU A 68 5.82 8.97 17.19
CA LEU A 68 5.02 9.18 18.39
C LEU A 68 5.33 8.09 19.42
N GLU A 69 5.30 8.48 20.70
CA GLU A 69 5.45 7.54 21.80
C GLU A 69 4.34 6.48 21.80
N GLU A 70 4.66 5.27 22.24
CA GLU A 70 3.70 4.16 22.33
C GLU A 70 2.48 4.51 23.21
N THR A 71 2.66 5.40 24.18
CA THR A 71 1.61 5.91 25.08
C THR A 71 0.77 7.02 24.50
N THR A 72 1.00 7.42 23.25
CA THR A 72 0.22 8.48 22.59
C THR A 72 -1.25 8.12 22.54
N SER A 73 -2.13 9.04 22.99
CA SER A 73 -3.57 8.80 22.95
C SER A 73 -4.11 8.85 21.53
N GLU A 74 -5.23 8.14 21.31
CA GLU A 74 -5.94 8.15 20.02
C GLU A 74 -6.33 9.57 19.60
N GLU A 75 -6.83 10.40 20.56
CA GLU A 75 -7.23 11.78 20.27
C GLU A 75 -6.05 12.62 19.75
N LYS A 76 -4.84 12.42 20.29
CA LYS A 76 -3.63 13.13 19.84
C LYS A 76 -3.25 12.70 18.43
N LEU A 77 -3.34 11.40 18.13
CA LEU A 77 -3.08 10.88 16.79
C LEU A 77 -4.11 11.40 15.78
N LEU A 78 -5.40 11.37 16.13
CA LEU A 78 -6.47 11.89 15.28
C LEU A 78 -6.32 13.40 15.03
N SER A 79 -5.92 14.16 16.04
CA SER A 79 -5.64 15.60 15.89
C SER A 79 -4.49 15.87 14.91
N LEU A 80 -3.42 15.08 14.98
CA LEU A 80 -2.30 15.17 14.02
C LEU A 80 -2.75 14.86 12.60
N ILE A 81 -3.58 13.82 12.42
CA ILE A 81 -4.11 13.46 11.10
C ILE A 81 -4.98 14.60 10.54
N GLN A 82 -5.84 15.21 11.37
CA GLN A 82 -6.66 16.35 10.95
C GLN A 82 -5.80 17.56 10.54
N GLU A 83 -4.72 17.84 11.27
CA GLU A 83 -3.75 18.87 10.91
C GLU A 83 -3.12 18.58 9.54
N LEU A 84 -2.67 17.36 9.30
CA LEU A 84 -2.05 16.93 8.05
C LEU A 84 -3.05 16.93 6.87
N ASN A 85 -4.31 16.56 7.12
CA ASN A 85 -5.38 16.66 6.11
C ASN A 85 -5.58 18.11 5.64
N ALA A 86 -5.50 19.09 6.55
CA ALA A 86 -5.70 20.50 6.24
C ALA A 86 -4.47 21.17 5.57
N ARG A 87 -3.31 20.52 5.57
CA ARG A 87 -2.09 21.08 4.97
C ARG A 87 -2.08 20.87 3.45
N GLU A 88 -2.01 21.98 2.71
CA GLU A 88 -1.92 21.96 1.24
C GLU A 88 -0.56 21.47 0.72
N ASP A 89 0.49 21.55 1.56
CA ASP A 89 1.84 21.08 1.23
C ASP A 89 2.08 19.60 1.56
N VAL A 90 1.05 18.84 1.94
CA VAL A 90 1.08 17.39 2.18
C VAL A 90 0.20 16.68 1.18
N ASP A 91 0.79 15.89 0.31
CA ASP A 91 0.07 15.17 -0.76
C ASP A 91 -0.40 13.78 -0.31
N GLY A 92 0.30 13.17 0.64
CA GLY A 92 -0.05 11.84 1.12
C GLY A 92 0.21 11.66 2.61
N ILE A 93 -0.63 10.85 3.24
CA ILE A 93 -0.53 10.49 4.66
C ILE A 93 -0.48 8.96 4.76
N LEU A 94 0.51 8.47 5.51
CA LEU A 94 0.69 7.06 5.79
C LEU A 94 0.81 6.86 7.30
N VAL A 95 -0.07 6.04 7.87
CA VAL A 95 0.03 5.61 9.26
C VAL A 95 0.54 4.17 9.29
N GLN A 96 1.75 4.00 9.84
CA GLN A 96 2.37 2.68 9.88
C GLN A 96 1.66 1.75 10.85
N LEU A 97 1.16 0.63 10.33
CA LEU A 97 0.56 -0.43 11.12
C LEU A 97 1.62 -1.48 11.55
N PRO A 98 1.38 -2.21 12.66
CA PRO A 98 0.23 -2.12 13.56
C PRO A 98 0.29 -0.93 14.52
N LEU A 99 -0.87 -0.50 15.01
CA LEU A 99 -0.99 0.49 16.09
C LEU A 99 -1.01 -0.17 17.47
N PRO A 100 -0.62 0.54 18.55
CA PRO A 100 -0.81 0.07 19.92
C PRO A 100 -2.27 -0.29 20.23
N GLY A 101 -2.50 -1.34 21.02
CA GLY A 101 -3.84 -1.91 21.24
C GLY A 101 -4.88 -1.00 21.91
N HIS A 102 -4.49 0.17 22.41
CA HIS A 102 -5.39 1.18 22.96
C HIS A 102 -5.92 2.17 21.90
N ILE A 103 -5.41 2.11 20.69
CA ILE A 103 -5.80 2.96 19.56
C ILE A 103 -6.68 2.13 18.61
N ASN A 104 -7.83 2.65 18.24
CA ASN A 104 -8.71 2.01 17.26
C ASN A 104 -8.18 2.26 15.82
N GLU A 105 -7.54 1.27 15.25
CA GLU A 105 -6.98 1.32 13.90
C GLU A 105 -8.02 1.77 12.85
N LYS A 106 -9.26 1.32 12.97
CA LYS A 106 -10.33 1.67 12.02
C LYS A 106 -10.67 3.16 12.08
N ASP A 107 -10.72 3.75 13.26
CA ASP A 107 -11.03 5.16 13.42
C ASP A 107 -9.88 6.03 12.88
N VAL A 108 -8.65 5.60 13.10
CA VAL A 108 -7.44 6.25 12.56
C VAL A 108 -7.43 6.22 11.03
N LEU A 109 -7.65 5.06 10.41
CA LEU A 109 -7.68 4.93 8.96
C LEU A 109 -8.83 5.73 8.32
N ASN A 110 -9.99 5.79 8.98
CA ASN A 110 -11.13 6.58 8.52
C ASN A 110 -10.94 8.11 8.70
N ALA A 111 -10.00 8.53 9.54
CA ALA A 111 -9.74 9.96 9.76
C ALA A 111 -8.83 10.57 8.68
N ILE A 112 -8.13 9.75 7.91
CA ILE A 112 -7.29 10.22 6.80
C ILE A 112 -8.21 10.68 5.66
N ASP A 113 -7.91 11.83 5.06
CA ASP A 113 -8.61 12.27 3.85
C ASP A 113 -8.41 11.21 2.74
N PRO A 114 -9.49 10.69 2.12
CA PRO A 114 -9.37 9.73 1.03
C PRO A 114 -8.44 10.17 -0.10
N ALA A 115 -8.35 11.47 -0.37
CA ALA A 115 -7.45 12.03 -1.37
C ALA A 115 -5.97 12.02 -0.95
N LYS A 116 -5.67 11.74 0.32
CA LYS A 116 -4.31 11.63 0.88
C LYS A 116 -3.99 10.25 1.45
N ASP A 117 -4.94 9.31 1.42
CA ASP A 117 -4.78 7.93 1.88
C ASP A 117 -3.97 7.10 0.89
N VAL A 118 -2.64 7.26 0.92
CA VAL A 118 -1.74 6.59 -0.03
C VAL A 118 -1.64 5.07 0.14
N ASP A 119 -2.11 4.53 1.27
CA ASP A 119 -2.20 3.08 1.48
C ASP A 119 -3.49 2.48 0.90
N GLY A 120 -4.49 3.31 0.54
CA GLY A 120 -5.77 2.88 -0.04
C GLY A 120 -6.63 2.06 0.92
N PHE A 121 -6.53 2.30 2.23
CA PHE A 121 -7.30 1.56 3.24
C PHE A 121 -8.60 2.24 3.65
N HIS A 122 -8.76 3.51 3.34
CA HIS A 122 -9.99 4.23 3.60
C HIS A 122 -11.16 3.60 2.84
N PRO A 123 -12.35 3.44 3.45
CA PRO A 123 -13.51 2.81 2.81
C PRO A 123 -13.89 3.44 1.46
N TYR A 124 -13.65 4.73 1.26
CA TYR A 124 -13.84 5.40 -0.02
C TYR A 124 -12.96 4.80 -1.11
N ASN A 125 -11.64 4.67 -0.89
CA ASN A 125 -10.69 4.09 -1.83
C ASN A 125 -10.96 2.59 -2.09
N VAL A 126 -11.35 1.85 -1.03
CA VAL A 126 -11.80 0.46 -1.16
C VAL A 126 -13.06 0.37 -2.04
N GLY A 127 -14.00 1.29 -1.87
CA GLY A 127 -15.21 1.39 -2.70
C GLY A 127 -14.86 1.76 -4.15
N ALA A 128 -14.01 2.76 -4.36
CA ALA A 128 -13.54 3.18 -5.67
C ALA A 128 -12.90 2.01 -6.44
N LEU A 129 -11.99 1.26 -5.80
CA LEU A 129 -11.40 0.06 -6.38
C LEU A 129 -12.46 -0.98 -6.77
N SER A 130 -13.48 -1.20 -5.93
CA SER A 130 -14.57 -2.15 -6.21
C SER A 130 -15.45 -1.73 -7.38
N CYS A 131 -15.62 -0.42 -7.58
CA CYS A 131 -16.45 0.14 -8.65
C CYS A 131 -15.67 0.40 -9.94
N GLY A 132 -14.34 0.25 -9.92
CA GLY A 132 -13.47 0.60 -11.05
C GLY A 132 -13.29 2.10 -11.24
N GLU A 133 -13.48 2.87 -10.16
CA GLU A 133 -13.30 4.31 -10.11
C GLU A 133 -11.87 4.68 -9.69
N GLU A 134 -11.47 5.92 -9.94
CA GLU A 134 -10.16 6.44 -9.51
C GLU A 134 -10.05 6.52 -7.99
N GLY A 135 -8.92 6.06 -7.46
CA GLY A 135 -8.61 6.07 -6.03
C GLY A 135 -7.26 5.43 -5.75
N PHE A 136 -6.81 5.54 -4.52
CA PHE A 136 -5.58 4.88 -4.08
C PHE A 136 -5.80 3.37 -3.93
N VAL A 137 -4.78 2.62 -4.32
CA VAL A 137 -4.78 1.15 -4.26
C VAL A 137 -3.69 0.69 -3.30
N PRO A 138 -3.96 -0.28 -2.42
CA PRO A 138 -2.95 -0.80 -1.51
C PRO A 138 -1.68 -1.24 -2.22
N GLY A 139 -0.52 -0.79 -1.70
CA GLY A 139 0.77 -0.94 -2.37
C GLY A 139 1.19 -2.38 -2.64
N THR A 140 0.89 -3.34 -1.72
CA THR A 140 1.23 -4.76 -1.95
C THR A 140 0.41 -5.38 -3.09
N PRO A 141 -0.91 -5.24 -3.17
CA PRO A 141 -1.69 -5.67 -4.33
C PRO A 141 -1.26 -5.02 -5.64
N ALA A 142 -1.05 -3.71 -5.65
CA ALA A 142 -0.56 -2.99 -6.83
C ALA A 142 0.81 -3.53 -7.28
N GLY A 143 1.72 -3.76 -6.35
CA GLY A 143 3.03 -4.33 -6.62
C GLY A 143 2.96 -5.74 -7.23
N ILE A 144 2.01 -6.58 -6.80
CA ILE A 144 1.80 -7.92 -7.40
C ILE A 144 1.39 -7.77 -8.87
N ILE A 145 0.45 -6.88 -9.20
CA ILE A 145 0.03 -6.63 -10.59
C ILE A 145 1.21 -6.13 -11.43
N GLU A 146 2.01 -5.19 -10.91
CA GLU A 146 3.22 -4.70 -11.60
C GLU A 146 4.23 -5.84 -11.87
N LEU A 147 4.46 -6.71 -10.89
CA LEU A 147 5.34 -7.87 -11.06
C LEU A 147 4.85 -8.81 -12.17
N LEU A 148 3.55 -9.07 -12.23
CA LEU A 148 2.94 -9.92 -13.26
C LEU A 148 3.06 -9.26 -14.64
N LYS A 149 2.64 -8.00 -14.79
CA LYS A 149 2.66 -7.26 -16.05
C LYS A 149 4.09 -7.11 -16.61
N ARG A 150 5.03 -6.67 -15.78
CA ARG A 150 6.44 -6.48 -16.20
C ARG A 150 7.20 -7.78 -16.41
N SER A 151 6.61 -8.90 -16.02
CA SER A 151 7.13 -10.24 -16.32
C SER A 151 6.44 -10.91 -17.51
N ASP A 152 5.60 -10.20 -18.28
CA ASP A 152 4.80 -10.71 -19.40
C ASP A 152 3.90 -11.90 -19.00
N ILE A 153 3.40 -11.89 -17.76
CA ILE A 153 2.44 -12.89 -17.28
C ILE A 153 1.04 -12.35 -17.56
N ARG A 154 0.38 -12.96 -18.54
CA ARG A 154 -0.97 -12.58 -18.93
C ARG A 154 -1.97 -12.99 -17.85
N ILE A 155 -2.80 -12.04 -17.40
CA ILE A 155 -3.89 -12.25 -16.44
C ILE A 155 -5.22 -12.49 -17.19
N ASP A 156 -5.46 -11.73 -18.24
CA ASP A 156 -6.68 -11.76 -19.04
C ASP A 156 -7.03 -13.19 -19.49
N GLY A 157 -8.25 -13.62 -19.13
CA GLY A 157 -8.78 -14.96 -19.41
C GLY A 157 -8.13 -16.10 -18.61
N LYS A 158 -7.43 -15.81 -17.52
CA LYS A 158 -6.80 -16.82 -16.65
C LYS A 158 -7.61 -17.08 -15.39
N GLU A 159 -7.54 -18.33 -14.91
CA GLU A 159 -7.99 -18.71 -13.58
C GLU A 159 -6.98 -18.22 -12.55
N CYS A 160 -7.43 -17.38 -11.63
CA CYS A 160 -6.61 -16.78 -10.58
C CYS A 160 -7.14 -17.22 -9.21
N VAL A 161 -6.28 -17.84 -8.40
CA VAL A 161 -6.62 -18.25 -7.04
C VAL A 161 -5.91 -17.37 -6.04
N VAL A 162 -6.67 -16.69 -5.17
CA VAL A 162 -6.16 -15.85 -4.08
C VAL A 162 -6.37 -16.57 -2.77
N ILE A 163 -5.28 -17.01 -2.13
CA ILE A 163 -5.32 -17.66 -0.82
C ILE A 163 -5.18 -16.60 0.26
N GLY A 164 -6.30 -16.19 0.84
CA GLY A 164 -6.39 -15.13 1.84
C GLY A 164 -7.49 -14.12 1.52
N ARG A 165 -7.97 -13.43 2.56
CA ARG A 165 -9.10 -12.48 2.45
C ARG A 165 -8.93 -11.22 3.30
N SER A 166 -7.68 -10.83 3.59
CA SER A 166 -7.43 -9.60 4.34
C SER A 166 -7.92 -8.37 3.58
N ASN A 167 -8.31 -7.34 4.31
CA ASN A 167 -8.76 -6.08 3.70
C ASN A 167 -7.61 -5.34 3.01
N ILE A 168 -6.38 -5.58 3.47
CA ILE A 168 -5.19 -4.86 2.99
C ILE A 168 -4.47 -5.55 1.82
N VAL A 169 -4.68 -6.85 1.59
CA VAL A 169 -4.04 -7.61 0.51
C VAL A 169 -5.02 -8.51 -0.24
N GLY A 170 -5.66 -9.47 0.44
CA GLY A 170 -6.42 -10.53 -0.23
C GLY A 170 -7.62 -10.03 -1.05
N LYS A 171 -8.43 -9.15 -0.49
CA LYS A 171 -9.56 -8.56 -1.21
C LYS A 171 -9.10 -7.61 -2.32
N PRO A 172 -8.18 -6.65 -2.07
CA PRO A 172 -7.72 -5.76 -3.12
C PRO A 172 -7.05 -6.48 -4.29
N ILE A 173 -6.20 -7.49 -4.06
CA ILE A 173 -5.58 -8.21 -5.18
C ILE A 173 -6.62 -8.97 -6.02
N ALA A 174 -7.65 -9.52 -5.39
CA ALA A 174 -8.72 -10.19 -6.12
C ALA A 174 -9.47 -9.22 -7.03
N GLN A 175 -9.75 -8.01 -6.57
CA GLN A 175 -10.39 -6.95 -7.37
C GLN A 175 -9.49 -6.49 -8.51
N LEU A 176 -8.19 -6.30 -8.28
CA LEU A 176 -7.24 -5.93 -9.33
C LEU A 176 -7.10 -7.03 -10.40
N LEU A 177 -7.04 -8.30 -10.00
CA LEU A 177 -7.03 -9.42 -10.97
C LEU A 177 -8.32 -9.49 -11.79
N LEU A 178 -9.47 -9.21 -11.16
CA LEU A 178 -10.75 -9.11 -11.87
C LEU A 178 -10.76 -7.94 -12.86
N ALA A 179 -10.24 -6.78 -12.48
CA ALA A 179 -10.10 -5.62 -13.36
C ALA A 179 -9.19 -5.89 -14.57
N GLU A 180 -8.24 -6.83 -14.44
CA GLU A 180 -7.39 -7.33 -15.54
C GLU A 180 -8.04 -8.49 -16.33
N ASN A 181 -9.36 -8.69 -16.20
CA ASN A 181 -10.16 -9.75 -16.85
C ASN A 181 -9.75 -11.19 -16.42
N GLY A 182 -9.22 -11.39 -15.24
CA GLY A 182 -9.01 -12.72 -14.66
C GLY A 182 -10.31 -13.31 -14.09
N THR A 183 -10.46 -14.63 -14.14
CA THR A 183 -11.48 -15.36 -13.37
C THR A 183 -10.92 -15.60 -11.98
N VAL A 184 -11.52 -15.00 -10.93
CA VAL A 184 -10.88 -14.95 -9.62
C VAL A 184 -11.65 -15.78 -8.60
N THR A 185 -10.94 -16.69 -7.93
CA THR A 185 -11.43 -17.44 -6.78
C THR A 185 -10.68 -16.97 -5.52
N ILE A 186 -11.41 -16.51 -4.51
CA ILE A 186 -10.85 -16.23 -3.18
C ILE A 186 -11.12 -17.43 -2.28
N CYS A 187 -10.09 -17.97 -1.66
CA CYS A 187 -10.21 -19.07 -0.73
C CYS A 187 -9.36 -18.83 0.55
N LEU A 188 -9.51 -19.68 1.51
CA LEU A 188 -8.71 -19.71 2.72
C LEU A 188 -7.83 -20.96 2.71
N LEU A 189 -6.66 -20.87 3.32
CA LEU A 189 -5.69 -21.98 3.33
C LEU A 189 -6.30 -23.31 3.80
N TYR A 190 -7.19 -23.24 4.77
CA TYR A 190 -7.87 -24.42 5.35
C TYR A 190 -9.16 -24.83 4.59
N THR A 191 -9.54 -24.14 3.53
CA THR A 191 -10.73 -24.46 2.70
C THR A 191 -10.37 -24.71 1.24
N SER A 192 -9.07 -24.66 0.88
CA SER A 192 -8.58 -24.86 -0.47
C SER A 192 -8.07 -26.29 -0.63
N ASP A 193 -8.44 -26.99 -1.69
CA ASP A 193 -7.86 -28.28 -2.04
C ASP A 193 -6.35 -28.18 -2.29
N ALA A 194 -5.85 -27.02 -2.72
CA ALA A 194 -4.42 -26.76 -2.84
C ALA A 194 -3.68 -26.77 -1.49
N ALA A 195 -4.38 -26.52 -0.37
CA ALA A 195 -3.79 -26.63 0.96
C ALA A 195 -3.53 -28.08 1.37
N ASP A 196 -4.34 -29.00 0.91
CA ASP A 196 -4.18 -30.44 1.19
C ASP A 196 -2.96 -31.02 0.44
N ASP A 197 -2.65 -30.50 -0.73
CA ASP A 197 -1.47 -30.91 -1.49
C ASP A 197 -0.15 -30.45 -0.85
N LEU A 198 -0.14 -29.29 -0.17
CA LEU A 198 1.04 -28.78 0.54
C LEU A 198 1.34 -29.54 1.84
N THR A 199 0.36 -30.23 2.40
CA THR A 199 0.52 -31.04 3.62
C THR A 199 0.86 -32.51 3.34
N ARG A 200 0.92 -32.92 2.08
CA ARG A 200 1.25 -34.27 1.64
C ARG A 200 2.72 -34.49 1.25
N VAL A 201 3.60 -33.56 1.57
CA VAL A 201 5.05 -33.69 1.35
C VAL A 201 5.75 -34.18 2.60
#